data_4af22902a1302e140e85f707e8c7dfed
#
_entry.id   4af22902a1302e140e85f707e8c7dfed
#
_cell.length_a   1.000
_cell.length_b   1.000
_cell.length_c   1.000
_cell.angle_alpha   90.00
_cell.angle_beta   90.00
_cell.angle_gamma   90.00
#
_symmetry.space_group_name_H-M   'P 1'
#
loop_
_entity.id
_entity.type
_entity.pdbx_description
1 polymer ?
#
loop_
_entity_poly.entity_id
_entity_poly.type
_entity_poly.pdbx_seq_one_letter_code
_entity_poly.pdbx_strand_id
1 'polypeptide(L)'
;MLHKFIKVSYLSFLFISLSIIVVKGDDIKNKDLAIHYFMQGEFLLNQGNYALAVLEFQDALDIDPNASTIHVSIADAYRRLGRSGRAEDHLKIAIDLDPEDVSGRELLGQLYLMNRQYDLALVQFLALLKIDVGNDNYFTIIGDLYKLQKQWNNSIDFYLRAFEVNPQNFKALESAMQVSLSVELYEKAEEICKKLVQYSPNNSNYWITYKQITAYNKNYENTLFAISELERISGKTTNLTLEKSAVLQELNDIDNAIKILVEVHDPYSSELDIVKRLVSLYLEKENFKDATIFNDILLREYPDDQSGYINAAIISLNNDSPEEAITYLKPN
;
A
#
# COMPACT_ATOMS: atom_id res chain seq x y z
N MET A 1 -79.76 -24.56 -29.80
CA MET A 1 -78.47 -24.02 -30.25
C MET A 1 -77.52 -23.58 -29.12
N LEU A 2 -78.02 -23.05 -28.00
CA LEU A 2 -77.17 -22.57 -26.89
C LEU A 2 -76.33 -23.65 -26.22
N HIS A 3 -76.79 -24.88 -26.10
CA HIS A 3 -76.10 -26.00 -25.45
C HIS A 3 -74.87 -26.54 -26.17
N LYS A 4 -74.77 -26.34 -27.49
CA LYS A 4 -73.61 -26.74 -28.28
C LYS A 4 -72.45 -25.72 -28.18
N PHE A 5 -72.75 -24.44 -27.99
CA PHE A 5 -71.73 -23.38 -27.86
C PHE A 5 -71.02 -23.45 -26.49
N ILE A 6 -71.74 -23.82 -25.44
CA ILE A 6 -71.16 -23.93 -24.06
C ILE A 6 -70.19 -25.13 -23.99
N LYS A 7 -70.50 -26.27 -24.63
CA LYS A 7 -69.59 -27.46 -24.66
C LYS A 7 -68.30 -27.22 -25.44
N VAL A 8 -68.34 -26.47 -26.51
CA VAL A 8 -67.12 -26.14 -27.32
C VAL A 8 -66.25 -25.17 -26.54
N SER A 9 -66.78 -24.18 -25.83
CA SER A 9 -66.04 -23.27 -24.99
C SER A 9 -65.38 -23.95 -23.78
N TYR A 10 -66.00 -24.92 -23.13
CA TYR A 10 -65.42 -25.69 -22.03
C TYR A 10 -64.31 -26.64 -22.48
N LEU A 11 -64.42 -27.27 -23.66
CA LEU A 11 -63.37 -28.14 -24.19
C LEU A 11 -62.12 -27.33 -24.61
N SER A 12 -62.30 -26.13 -25.21
CA SER A 12 -61.18 -25.26 -25.58
C SER A 12 -60.44 -24.73 -24.34
N PHE A 13 -61.20 -24.39 -23.29
CA PHE A 13 -60.60 -23.96 -22.00
C PHE A 13 -59.85 -25.10 -21.30
N LEU A 14 -60.37 -26.33 -21.33
CA LEU A 14 -59.70 -27.51 -20.78
C LEU A 14 -58.43 -27.89 -21.57
N PHE A 15 -58.42 -27.75 -22.88
CA PHE A 15 -57.26 -27.98 -23.74
C PHE A 15 -56.17 -26.92 -23.51
N ILE A 16 -56.56 -25.65 -23.35
CA ILE A 16 -55.61 -24.56 -23.06
C ILE A 16 -55.03 -24.74 -21.66
N SER A 17 -55.86 -25.11 -20.65
CA SER A 17 -55.38 -25.35 -19.29
C SER A 17 -54.49 -26.59 -19.18
N LEU A 18 -54.81 -27.69 -19.94
CA LEU A 18 -53.95 -28.88 -19.98
C LEU A 18 -52.62 -28.62 -20.70
N SER A 19 -52.64 -27.86 -21.80
CA SER A 19 -51.41 -27.46 -22.51
C SER A 19 -50.49 -26.58 -21.64
N ILE A 20 -51.08 -25.67 -20.84
CA ILE A 20 -50.33 -24.82 -19.90
C ILE A 20 -49.74 -25.66 -18.74
N ILE A 21 -50.46 -26.69 -18.26
CA ILE A 21 -49.95 -27.58 -17.20
C ILE A 21 -48.82 -28.48 -17.73
N VAL A 22 -48.95 -29.00 -18.97
CA VAL A 22 -47.91 -29.84 -19.60
C VAL A 22 -46.68 -28.99 -19.86
N VAL A 23 -46.81 -27.79 -20.45
CA VAL A 23 -45.69 -26.86 -20.69
C VAL A 23 -44.96 -26.49 -19.40
N LYS A 24 -45.73 -26.20 -18.31
CA LYS A 24 -45.10 -25.92 -16.97
C LYS A 24 -44.41 -27.17 -16.39
N GLY A 25 -44.91 -28.36 -16.64
CA GLY A 25 -44.30 -29.61 -16.19
C GLY A 25 -42.97 -29.91 -16.92
N ASP A 26 -42.93 -29.67 -18.21
CA ASP A 26 -41.70 -29.83 -19.02
C ASP A 26 -40.66 -28.75 -18.70
N ASP A 27 -41.06 -27.49 -18.44
CA ASP A 27 -40.19 -26.43 -18.03
C ASP A 27 -39.51 -26.72 -16.69
N ILE A 28 -40.27 -27.24 -15.70
CA ILE A 28 -39.72 -27.60 -14.38
C ILE A 28 -38.70 -28.74 -14.53
N LYS A 29 -39.03 -29.78 -15.34
CA LYS A 29 -38.15 -30.91 -15.56
C LYS A 29 -36.88 -30.54 -16.32
N ASN A 30 -36.98 -29.63 -17.28
CA ASN A 30 -35.83 -29.09 -17.99
C ASN A 30 -34.93 -28.26 -17.06
N LYS A 31 -35.51 -27.45 -16.18
CA LYS A 31 -34.75 -26.64 -15.21
C LYS A 31 -34.00 -27.52 -14.19
N ASP A 32 -34.63 -28.59 -13.70
CA ASP A 32 -33.97 -29.54 -12.79
C ASP A 32 -32.80 -30.25 -13.50
N LEU A 33 -32.93 -30.56 -14.82
CA LEU A 33 -31.88 -31.16 -15.60
C LEU A 33 -30.72 -30.20 -15.85
N ALA A 34 -30.99 -28.94 -16.18
CA ALA A 34 -29.96 -27.91 -16.32
C ALA A 34 -29.15 -27.72 -15.01
N ILE A 35 -29.84 -27.68 -13.86
CA ILE A 35 -29.20 -27.65 -12.56
C ILE A 35 -28.32 -28.88 -12.33
N HIS A 36 -28.78 -30.07 -12.71
CA HIS A 36 -27.99 -31.30 -12.58
C HIS A 36 -26.67 -31.20 -13.34
N TYR A 37 -26.69 -30.83 -14.62
CA TYR A 37 -25.49 -30.65 -15.44
C TYR A 37 -24.59 -29.57 -14.89
N PHE A 38 -25.15 -28.45 -14.45
CA PHE A 38 -24.38 -27.37 -13.80
C PHE A 38 -23.64 -27.87 -12.56
N MET A 39 -24.32 -28.59 -11.66
CA MET A 39 -23.69 -29.15 -10.46
C MET A 39 -22.60 -30.17 -10.79
N GLN A 40 -22.82 -31.00 -11.82
CA GLN A 40 -21.79 -31.92 -12.28
C GLN A 40 -20.58 -31.21 -12.87
N GLY A 41 -20.80 -30.13 -13.61
CA GLY A 41 -19.74 -29.26 -14.12
C GLY A 41 -18.94 -28.62 -13.00
N GLU A 42 -19.60 -28.07 -11.99
CA GLU A 42 -18.94 -27.50 -10.79
C GLU A 42 -18.11 -28.54 -10.02
N PHE A 43 -18.63 -29.75 -9.88
CA PHE A 43 -17.91 -30.84 -9.24
C PHE A 43 -16.62 -31.20 -10.02
N LEU A 44 -16.71 -31.30 -11.35
CA LEU A 44 -15.55 -31.57 -12.21
C LEU A 44 -14.55 -30.40 -12.21
N LEU A 45 -15.03 -29.15 -12.19
CA LEU A 45 -14.21 -27.95 -12.09
C LEU A 45 -13.37 -27.98 -10.82
N ASN A 46 -13.99 -28.31 -9.69
CA ASN A 46 -13.32 -28.42 -8.39
C ASN A 46 -12.31 -29.58 -8.33
N GLN A 47 -12.51 -30.64 -9.12
CA GLN A 47 -11.55 -31.73 -9.26
C GLN A 47 -10.37 -31.42 -10.21
N GLY A 48 -10.39 -30.25 -10.89
CA GLY A 48 -9.39 -29.91 -11.90
C GLY A 48 -9.66 -30.50 -13.28
N ASN A 49 -10.80 -31.19 -13.48
CA ASN A 49 -11.21 -31.77 -14.74
C ASN A 49 -11.88 -30.74 -15.66
N TYR A 50 -11.17 -29.64 -15.95
CA TYR A 50 -11.72 -28.45 -16.60
C TYR A 50 -12.35 -28.70 -17.95
N ALA A 51 -11.77 -29.61 -18.76
CA ALA A 51 -12.30 -29.94 -20.08
C ALA A 51 -13.66 -30.68 -20.01
N LEU A 52 -13.82 -31.57 -19.04
CA LEU A 52 -15.09 -32.25 -18.76
C LEU A 52 -16.12 -31.31 -18.18
N ALA A 53 -15.70 -30.43 -17.28
CA ALA A 53 -16.58 -29.40 -16.71
C ALA A 53 -17.20 -28.52 -17.80
N VAL A 54 -16.42 -28.12 -18.82
CA VAL A 54 -16.94 -27.34 -19.95
C VAL A 54 -18.04 -28.10 -20.69
N LEU A 55 -17.93 -29.43 -20.88
CA LEU A 55 -18.98 -30.25 -21.58
C LEU A 55 -20.27 -30.23 -20.75
N GLU A 56 -20.19 -30.54 -19.46
CA GLU A 56 -21.36 -30.51 -18.58
C GLU A 56 -22.04 -29.13 -18.54
N PHE A 57 -21.25 -28.08 -18.49
CA PHE A 57 -21.79 -26.71 -18.55
C PHE A 57 -22.42 -26.38 -19.91
N GLN A 58 -21.89 -26.91 -21.01
CA GLN A 58 -22.50 -26.77 -22.34
C GLN A 58 -23.85 -27.48 -22.40
N ASP A 59 -23.94 -28.69 -21.86
CA ASP A 59 -25.22 -29.45 -21.78
C ASP A 59 -26.24 -28.66 -20.90
N ALA A 60 -25.79 -27.98 -19.86
CA ALA A 60 -26.65 -27.11 -19.08
C ALA A 60 -27.14 -25.88 -19.87
N LEU A 61 -26.25 -25.23 -20.68
CA LEU A 61 -26.62 -24.09 -21.54
C LEU A 61 -27.53 -24.46 -22.70
N ASP A 62 -27.43 -25.68 -23.21
CA ASP A 62 -28.38 -26.17 -24.26
C ASP A 62 -29.82 -26.16 -23.75
N ILE A 63 -30.01 -26.25 -22.43
CA ILE A 63 -31.32 -26.23 -21.77
C ILE A 63 -31.68 -24.82 -21.31
N ASP A 64 -30.72 -24.08 -20.69
CA ASP A 64 -30.90 -22.68 -20.20
C ASP A 64 -29.83 -21.78 -20.79
N PRO A 65 -29.97 -21.29 -22.03
CA PRO A 65 -28.97 -20.50 -22.71
C PRO A 65 -28.77 -19.08 -22.12
N ASN A 66 -29.68 -18.64 -21.26
CA ASN A 66 -29.60 -17.28 -20.66
C ASN A 66 -29.11 -17.30 -19.19
N ALA A 67 -28.58 -18.41 -18.73
CA ALA A 67 -28.03 -18.52 -17.38
C ALA A 67 -26.64 -17.88 -17.30
N SER A 68 -26.56 -16.63 -16.85
CA SER A 68 -25.30 -15.88 -16.67
C SER A 68 -24.29 -16.65 -15.84
N THR A 69 -24.72 -17.29 -14.75
CA THR A 69 -23.86 -18.07 -13.85
C THR A 69 -23.16 -19.24 -14.55
N ILE A 70 -23.83 -19.92 -15.49
CA ILE A 70 -23.22 -21.03 -16.25
C ILE A 70 -22.12 -20.46 -17.15
N HIS A 71 -22.37 -19.33 -17.82
CA HIS A 71 -21.33 -18.63 -18.59
C HIS A 71 -20.11 -18.26 -17.78
N VAL A 72 -20.27 -17.77 -16.53
CA VAL A 72 -19.16 -17.47 -15.62
C VAL A 72 -18.36 -18.75 -15.30
N SER A 73 -19.03 -19.86 -14.98
CA SER A 73 -18.36 -21.13 -14.67
C SER A 73 -17.62 -21.71 -15.86
N ILE A 74 -18.19 -21.65 -17.07
CA ILE A 74 -17.48 -22.03 -18.31
C ILE A 74 -16.24 -21.15 -18.51
N ALA A 75 -16.35 -19.87 -18.25
CA ALA A 75 -15.23 -18.93 -18.39
C ALA A 75 -14.10 -19.26 -17.41
N ASP A 76 -14.42 -19.60 -16.15
CA ASP A 76 -13.39 -20.04 -15.21
C ASP A 76 -12.71 -21.34 -15.66
N ALA A 77 -13.48 -22.30 -16.17
CA ALA A 77 -12.93 -23.53 -16.74
C ALA A 77 -11.99 -23.24 -17.94
N TYR A 78 -12.38 -22.37 -18.86
CA TYR A 78 -11.53 -21.96 -19.97
C TYR A 78 -10.30 -21.20 -19.54
N ARG A 79 -10.41 -20.31 -18.55
CA ARG A 79 -9.27 -19.60 -17.97
C ARG A 79 -8.25 -20.57 -17.40
N ARG A 80 -8.69 -21.59 -16.66
CA ARG A 80 -7.84 -22.64 -16.08
C ARG A 80 -7.21 -23.53 -17.15
N LEU A 81 -7.87 -23.68 -18.32
CA LEU A 81 -7.32 -24.35 -19.51
C LEU A 81 -6.36 -23.47 -20.31
N GLY A 82 -6.11 -22.22 -19.89
CA GLY A 82 -5.28 -21.26 -20.62
C GLY A 82 -5.92 -20.73 -21.90
N ARG A 83 -7.24 -20.88 -22.06
CA ARG A 83 -8.00 -20.44 -23.25
C ARG A 83 -8.65 -19.07 -22.98
N SER A 84 -7.80 -18.04 -22.74
CA SER A 84 -8.24 -16.70 -22.31
C SER A 84 -9.28 -16.07 -23.24
N GLY A 85 -9.18 -16.21 -24.57
CA GLY A 85 -10.15 -15.64 -25.50
C GLY A 85 -11.56 -16.23 -25.32
N ARG A 86 -11.68 -17.57 -25.15
CA ARG A 86 -12.97 -18.18 -24.88
C ARG A 86 -13.54 -17.79 -23.52
N ALA A 87 -12.69 -17.68 -22.53
CA ALA A 87 -13.10 -17.18 -21.20
C ALA A 87 -13.68 -15.77 -21.31
N GLU A 88 -13.01 -14.88 -22.04
CA GLU A 88 -13.47 -13.51 -22.29
C GLU A 88 -14.84 -13.47 -22.98
N ASP A 89 -15.04 -14.29 -24.04
CA ASP A 89 -16.30 -14.34 -24.78
C ASP A 89 -17.47 -14.70 -23.83
N HIS A 90 -17.30 -15.76 -23.04
CA HIS A 90 -18.35 -16.21 -22.12
C HIS A 90 -18.59 -15.18 -21.00
N LEU A 91 -17.55 -14.49 -20.47
CA LEU A 91 -17.72 -13.45 -19.46
C LEU A 91 -18.48 -12.23 -20.00
N LYS A 92 -18.24 -11.85 -21.25
CA LYS A 92 -19.00 -10.77 -21.89
C LYS A 92 -20.47 -11.14 -22.01
N ILE A 93 -20.78 -12.38 -22.43
CA ILE A 93 -22.15 -12.86 -22.49
C ILE A 93 -22.80 -12.85 -21.09
N ALA A 94 -22.08 -13.32 -20.07
CA ALA A 94 -22.58 -13.31 -18.69
C ALA A 94 -22.95 -11.90 -18.22
N ILE A 95 -22.08 -10.91 -18.47
CA ILE A 95 -22.28 -9.52 -18.07
C ILE A 95 -23.41 -8.85 -18.89
N ASP A 96 -23.58 -9.25 -20.16
CA ASP A 96 -24.70 -8.76 -20.99
C ASP A 96 -26.04 -9.32 -20.51
N LEU A 97 -26.06 -10.57 -20.02
CA LEU A 97 -27.25 -11.21 -19.45
C LEU A 97 -27.59 -10.68 -18.05
N ASP A 98 -26.57 -10.45 -17.22
CA ASP A 98 -26.69 -9.88 -15.88
C ASP A 98 -25.64 -8.76 -15.68
N PRO A 99 -25.99 -7.50 -15.94
CA PRO A 99 -25.06 -6.37 -15.78
C PRO A 99 -24.62 -6.12 -14.34
N GLU A 100 -25.31 -6.65 -13.34
CA GLU A 100 -24.96 -6.55 -11.92
C GLU A 100 -24.18 -7.77 -11.39
N ASP A 101 -23.88 -8.75 -12.25
CA ASP A 101 -23.07 -9.92 -11.88
C ASP A 101 -21.66 -9.48 -11.48
N VAL A 102 -21.42 -9.51 -10.17
CA VAL A 102 -20.12 -9.19 -9.57
C VAL A 102 -19.07 -10.19 -9.98
N SER A 103 -19.41 -11.51 -9.97
CA SER A 103 -18.47 -12.59 -10.20
C SER A 103 -17.94 -12.57 -11.63
N GLY A 104 -18.82 -12.37 -12.61
CA GLY A 104 -18.44 -12.26 -14.02
C GLY A 104 -17.52 -11.07 -14.29
N ARG A 105 -17.83 -9.90 -13.69
CA ARG A 105 -16.99 -8.72 -13.82
C ARG A 105 -15.64 -8.87 -13.13
N GLU A 106 -15.59 -9.45 -11.93
CA GLU A 106 -14.33 -9.71 -11.23
C GLU A 106 -13.44 -10.64 -12.07
N LEU A 107 -14.00 -11.73 -12.56
CA LEU A 107 -13.23 -12.69 -13.34
C LEU A 107 -12.74 -12.08 -14.66
N LEU A 108 -13.56 -11.25 -15.32
CA LEU A 108 -13.16 -10.52 -16.53
C LEU A 108 -12.05 -9.49 -16.23
N GLY A 109 -12.19 -8.74 -15.15
CA GLY A 109 -11.17 -7.79 -14.70
C GLY A 109 -9.84 -8.48 -14.40
N GLN A 110 -9.86 -9.62 -13.70
CA GLN A 110 -8.69 -10.44 -13.42
C GLN A 110 -8.07 -11.01 -14.72
N LEU A 111 -8.89 -11.47 -15.65
CA LEU A 111 -8.42 -11.97 -16.96
C LEU A 111 -7.67 -10.87 -17.72
N TYR A 112 -8.20 -9.65 -17.74
CA TYR A 112 -7.55 -8.51 -18.35
C TYR A 112 -6.25 -8.13 -17.65
N LEU A 113 -6.19 -8.21 -16.31
CA LEU A 113 -4.94 -7.99 -15.54
C LEU A 113 -3.87 -9.02 -15.93
N MET A 114 -4.22 -10.30 -16.02
CA MET A 114 -3.30 -11.37 -16.43
C MET A 114 -2.76 -11.15 -17.87
N ASN A 115 -3.60 -10.64 -18.75
CA ASN A 115 -3.26 -10.33 -20.14
C ASN A 115 -2.60 -8.94 -20.30
N ARG A 116 -2.36 -8.20 -19.22
CA ARG A 116 -1.81 -6.81 -19.18
C ARG A 116 -2.65 -5.79 -19.95
N GLN A 117 -3.93 -6.05 -20.06
CA GLN A 117 -4.92 -5.16 -20.69
C GLN A 117 -5.50 -4.21 -19.61
N TYR A 118 -4.64 -3.33 -19.09
CA TYR A 118 -4.93 -2.53 -17.87
C TYR A 118 -6.13 -1.60 -18.04
N ASP A 119 -6.33 -1.03 -19.24
CA ASP A 119 -7.49 -0.15 -19.51
C ASP A 119 -8.81 -0.92 -19.42
N LEU A 120 -8.85 -2.14 -19.96
CA LEU A 120 -10.04 -2.98 -19.91
C LEU A 120 -10.31 -3.50 -18.50
N ALA A 121 -9.25 -3.84 -17.74
CA ALA A 121 -9.37 -4.21 -16.34
C ALA A 121 -9.94 -3.05 -15.52
N LEU A 122 -9.43 -1.84 -15.72
CA LEU A 122 -9.90 -0.64 -15.03
C LEU A 122 -11.40 -0.39 -15.24
N VAL A 123 -11.91 -0.59 -16.47
CA VAL A 123 -13.34 -0.46 -16.77
C VAL A 123 -14.16 -1.43 -15.91
N GLN A 124 -13.70 -2.69 -15.76
CA GLN A 124 -14.44 -3.68 -14.99
C GLN A 124 -14.44 -3.33 -13.50
N PHE A 125 -13.28 -2.99 -12.90
CA PHE A 125 -13.20 -2.65 -11.49
C PHE A 125 -13.91 -1.34 -11.14
N LEU A 126 -13.92 -0.35 -12.04
CA LEU A 126 -14.74 0.86 -11.85
C LEU A 126 -16.25 0.57 -11.91
N ALA A 127 -16.68 -0.40 -12.72
CA ALA A 127 -18.07 -0.86 -12.74
C ALA A 127 -18.42 -1.60 -11.44
N LEU A 128 -17.54 -2.48 -10.96
CA LEU A 128 -17.69 -3.18 -9.66
C LEU A 128 -17.80 -2.19 -8.49
N LEU A 129 -16.98 -1.14 -8.50
CA LEU A 129 -17.02 -0.11 -7.47
C LEU A 129 -18.35 0.67 -7.44
N LYS A 130 -19.10 0.72 -8.55
CA LYS A 130 -20.46 1.31 -8.56
C LYS A 130 -21.50 0.38 -7.94
N ILE A 131 -21.29 -0.94 -8.03
CA ILE A 131 -22.17 -1.96 -7.45
C ILE A 131 -21.91 -2.07 -5.94
N ASP A 132 -20.63 -2.14 -5.54
CA ASP A 132 -20.20 -2.20 -4.15
C ASP A 132 -19.21 -1.06 -3.83
N VAL A 133 -19.75 0.06 -3.39
CA VAL A 133 -19.00 1.27 -3.05
C VAL A 133 -18.19 1.12 -1.74
N GLY A 134 -18.47 0.07 -0.98
CA GLY A 134 -17.81 -0.20 0.31
C GLY A 134 -16.62 -1.16 0.24
N ASN A 135 -16.27 -1.63 -0.94
CA ASN A 135 -15.22 -2.63 -1.12
C ASN A 135 -13.84 -1.98 -1.28
N ASP A 136 -13.06 -1.95 -0.22
CA ASP A 136 -11.72 -1.36 -0.21
C ASP A 136 -10.72 -2.08 -1.12
N ASN A 137 -10.96 -3.37 -1.42
CA ASN A 137 -10.13 -4.12 -2.38
C ASN A 137 -10.26 -3.56 -3.80
N TYR A 138 -11.46 -3.17 -4.22
CA TYR A 138 -11.63 -2.57 -5.55
C TYR A 138 -10.90 -1.24 -5.67
N PHE A 139 -10.95 -0.40 -4.63
CA PHE A 139 -10.15 0.82 -4.58
C PHE A 139 -8.65 0.52 -4.68
N THR A 140 -8.18 -0.49 -3.96
CA THR A 140 -6.76 -0.89 -3.97
C THR A 140 -6.34 -1.38 -5.36
N ILE A 141 -7.14 -2.24 -6.01
CA ILE A 141 -6.86 -2.76 -7.37
C ILE A 141 -6.86 -1.62 -8.40
N ILE A 142 -7.80 -0.68 -8.31
CA ILE A 142 -7.85 0.49 -9.20
C ILE A 142 -6.62 1.37 -8.97
N GLY A 143 -6.19 1.56 -7.72
CA GLY A 143 -4.94 2.24 -7.38
C GLY A 143 -3.72 1.58 -8.02
N ASP A 144 -3.64 0.24 -7.98
CA ASP A 144 -2.58 -0.53 -8.63
C ASP A 144 -2.61 -0.38 -10.16
N LEU A 145 -3.81 -0.40 -10.77
CA LEU A 145 -3.99 -0.19 -12.20
C LEU A 145 -3.51 1.18 -12.65
N TYR A 146 -3.86 2.24 -11.92
CA TYR A 146 -3.38 3.60 -12.20
C TYR A 146 -1.86 3.70 -12.01
N LYS A 147 -1.29 3.02 -11.02
CA LYS A 147 0.16 2.93 -10.83
C LYS A 147 0.85 2.30 -12.05
N LEU A 148 0.32 1.19 -12.57
CA LEU A 148 0.84 0.52 -13.78
C LEU A 148 0.74 1.41 -15.02
N GLN A 149 -0.28 2.27 -15.10
CA GLN A 149 -0.45 3.27 -16.16
C GLN A 149 0.36 4.57 -15.93
N LYS A 150 1.15 4.64 -14.85
CA LYS A 150 1.90 5.82 -14.42
C LYS A 150 1.04 7.05 -14.14
N GLN A 151 -0.22 6.83 -13.80
CA GLN A 151 -1.16 7.88 -13.39
C GLN A 151 -1.10 8.07 -11.86
N TRP A 152 0.03 8.64 -11.40
CA TRP A 152 0.43 8.64 -10.00
C TRP A 152 -0.57 9.29 -9.06
N ASN A 153 -1.12 10.45 -9.42
CA ASN A 153 -2.10 11.15 -8.58
C ASN A 153 -3.39 10.34 -8.41
N ASN A 154 -3.88 9.72 -9.50
CA ASN A 154 -5.05 8.85 -9.43
C ASN A 154 -4.77 7.63 -8.55
N SER A 155 -3.58 7.03 -8.71
CA SER A 155 -3.15 5.89 -7.88
C SER A 155 -3.17 6.22 -6.39
N ILE A 156 -2.57 7.36 -6.01
CA ILE A 156 -2.52 7.83 -4.60
C ILE A 156 -3.95 8.08 -4.08
N ASP A 157 -4.80 8.75 -4.87
CA ASP A 157 -6.18 9.03 -4.47
C ASP A 157 -6.97 7.75 -4.19
N PHE A 158 -6.89 6.77 -5.09
CA PHE A 158 -7.59 5.50 -4.93
C PHE A 158 -7.09 4.67 -3.73
N TYR A 159 -5.79 4.66 -3.46
CA TYR A 159 -5.25 4.03 -2.25
C TYR A 159 -5.71 4.75 -0.96
N LEU A 160 -5.76 6.08 -0.96
CA LEU A 160 -6.27 6.84 0.19
C LEU A 160 -7.75 6.54 0.44
N ARG A 161 -8.55 6.45 -0.63
CA ARG A 161 -9.98 6.08 -0.53
C ARG A 161 -10.16 4.64 -0.04
N ALA A 162 -9.29 3.70 -0.44
CA ALA A 162 -9.30 2.34 0.11
C ALA A 162 -9.13 2.36 1.63
N PHE A 163 -8.21 3.18 2.14
CA PHE A 163 -7.99 3.33 3.57
C PHE A 163 -9.14 4.07 4.27
N GLU A 164 -9.78 5.06 3.62
CA GLU A 164 -10.95 5.76 4.16
C GLU A 164 -12.15 4.82 4.35
N VAL A 165 -12.36 3.91 3.40
CA VAL A 165 -13.40 2.88 3.47
C VAL A 165 -13.06 1.83 4.53
N ASN A 166 -11.84 1.37 4.58
CA ASN A 166 -11.37 0.39 5.55
C ASN A 166 -10.07 0.85 6.23
N PRO A 167 -10.13 1.48 7.42
CA PRO A 167 -8.94 1.94 8.15
C PRO A 167 -8.00 0.82 8.62
N GLN A 168 -8.34 -0.45 8.42
CA GLN A 168 -7.43 -1.58 8.64
C GLN A 168 -6.59 -1.92 7.40
N ASN A 169 -6.91 -1.33 6.26
CA ASN A 169 -6.14 -1.51 5.02
C ASN A 169 -4.86 -0.64 5.01
N PHE A 170 -3.95 -0.92 5.95
CA PHE A 170 -2.64 -0.23 6.02
C PHE A 170 -1.82 -0.40 4.75
N LYS A 171 -2.00 -1.53 4.05
CA LYS A 171 -1.29 -1.79 2.80
C LYS A 171 -1.61 -0.75 1.72
N ALA A 172 -2.86 -0.32 1.62
CA ALA A 172 -3.24 0.75 0.69
C ALA A 172 -2.56 2.07 1.07
N LEU A 173 -2.54 2.42 2.36
CA LEU A 173 -1.89 3.63 2.84
C LEU A 173 -0.37 3.61 2.62
N GLU A 174 0.28 2.47 2.86
CA GLU A 174 1.69 2.25 2.53
C GLU A 174 1.96 2.39 1.03
N SER A 175 1.08 1.82 0.19
CA SER A 175 1.20 1.94 -1.27
C SER A 175 1.09 3.40 -1.73
N ALA A 176 0.16 4.16 -1.16
CA ALA A 176 0.03 5.60 -1.43
C ALA A 176 1.31 6.37 -1.05
N MET A 177 1.88 6.08 0.12
CA MET A 177 3.15 6.67 0.56
C MET A 177 4.30 6.33 -0.39
N GLN A 178 4.44 5.04 -0.74
CA GLN A 178 5.50 4.60 -1.65
C GLN A 178 5.41 5.24 -3.03
N VAL A 179 4.20 5.35 -3.60
CA VAL A 179 3.99 6.05 -4.86
C VAL A 179 4.38 7.52 -4.71
N SER A 180 3.94 8.20 -3.65
CA SER A 180 4.26 9.60 -3.40
C SER A 180 5.78 9.83 -3.32
N LEU A 181 6.51 8.96 -2.61
CA LEU A 181 7.97 9.02 -2.52
C LEU A 181 8.65 8.77 -3.89
N SER A 182 8.14 7.81 -4.66
CA SER A 182 8.74 7.43 -5.96
C SER A 182 8.63 8.52 -7.01
N VAL A 183 7.73 9.47 -6.84
CA VAL A 183 7.51 10.62 -7.73
C VAL A 183 7.81 11.96 -7.05
N GLU A 184 8.56 11.91 -5.94
CA GLU A 184 9.09 13.08 -5.23
C GLU A 184 8.00 14.02 -4.66
N LEU A 185 6.80 13.50 -4.37
CA LEU A 185 5.73 14.24 -3.70
C LEU A 185 5.92 14.14 -2.17
N TYR A 186 6.99 14.74 -1.66
CA TYR A 186 7.44 14.55 -0.29
C TYR A 186 6.46 15.11 0.76
N GLU A 187 5.82 16.26 0.49
CA GLU A 187 4.78 16.81 1.38
C GLU A 187 3.59 15.86 1.49
N LYS A 188 3.19 15.24 0.35
CA LYS A 188 2.11 14.25 0.35
C LYS A 188 2.51 12.97 1.07
N ALA A 189 3.74 12.53 0.88
CA ALA A 189 4.29 11.38 1.61
C ALA A 189 4.33 11.64 3.12
N GLU A 190 4.66 12.86 3.57
CA GLU A 190 4.63 13.25 4.98
C GLU A 190 3.22 13.16 5.56
N GLU A 191 2.20 13.73 4.89
CA GLU A 191 0.80 13.64 5.31
C GLU A 191 0.33 12.20 5.48
N ILE A 192 0.69 11.34 4.52
CA ILE A 192 0.32 9.92 4.52
C ILE A 192 1.06 9.17 5.64
N CYS A 193 2.36 9.40 5.79
CA CYS A 193 3.17 8.77 6.82
C CYS A 193 2.72 9.18 8.22
N LYS A 194 2.30 10.44 8.40
CA LYS A 194 1.69 10.93 9.65
C LYS A 194 0.45 10.12 10.03
N LYS A 195 -0.39 9.73 9.07
CA LYS A 195 -1.53 8.83 9.34
C LYS A 195 -1.03 7.44 9.78
N LEU A 196 -0.01 6.87 9.11
CA LEU A 196 0.55 5.57 9.48
C LEU A 196 1.04 5.53 10.94
N VAL A 197 1.80 6.56 11.38
CA VAL A 197 2.29 6.63 12.77
C VAL A 197 1.15 6.86 13.77
N GLN A 198 0.08 7.57 13.40
CA GLN A 198 -1.09 7.77 14.25
C GLN A 198 -1.87 6.47 14.48
N TYR A 199 -2.06 5.67 13.45
CA TYR A 199 -2.78 4.40 13.55
C TYR A 199 -1.94 3.26 14.12
N SER A 200 -0.61 3.34 13.97
CA SER A 200 0.33 2.33 14.45
C SER A 200 1.50 2.95 15.22
N PRO A 201 1.23 3.55 16.40
CA PRO A 201 2.20 4.38 17.12
C PRO A 201 3.41 3.61 17.67
N ASN A 202 3.36 2.28 17.72
CA ASN A 202 4.46 1.44 18.18
C ASN A 202 5.26 0.80 17.02
N ASN A 203 4.93 1.12 15.77
CA ASN A 203 5.69 0.62 14.61
C ASN A 203 6.90 1.54 14.36
N SER A 204 8.08 1.11 14.80
CA SER A 204 9.32 1.87 14.64
C SER A 204 9.68 2.17 13.18
N ASN A 205 9.32 1.29 12.23
CA ASN A 205 9.61 1.50 10.81
C ASN A 205 8.86 2.72 10.25
N TYR A 206 7.60 2.93 10.66
CA TYR A 206 6.84 4.11 10.25
C TYR A 206 7.44 5.40 10.83
N TRP A 207 7.90 5.37 12.08
CA TRP A 207 8.57 6.51 12.70
C TRP A 207 9.92 6.82 12.07
N ILE A 208 10.71 5.79 11.68
CA ILE A 208 11.96 5.97 10.93
C ILE A 208 11.66 6.65 9.59
N THR A 209 10.66 6.15 8.85
CA THR A 209 10.26 6.74 7.58
C THR A 209 9.74 8.17 7.76
N TYR A 210 8.91 8.42 8.76
CA TYR A 210 8.39 9.75 9.06
C TYR A 210 9.51 10.74 9.39
N LYS A 211 10.47 10.34 10.24
CA LYS A 211 11.67 11.12 10.55
C LYS A 211 12.45 11.50 9.28
N GLN A 212 12.66 10.53 8.38
CA GLN A 212 13.39 10.78 7.14
C GLN A 212 12.68 11.77 6.21
N ILE A 213 11.37 11.60 6.05
CA ILE A 213 10.54 12.49 5.19
C ILE A 213 10.50 13.90 5.78
N THR A 214 10.25 14.02 7.08
CA THR A 214 10.17 15.34 7.75
C THR A 214 11.51 16.08 7.74
N ALA A 215 12.62 15.35 7.92
CA ALA A 215 13.96 15.92 7.80
C ALA A 215 14.24 16.41 6.36
N TYR A 216 13.86 15.63 5.35
CA TYR A 216 13.99 16.04 3.96
C TYR A 216 13.16 17.30 3.63
N ASN A 217 11.92 17.37 4.13
CA ASN A 217 11.04 18.53 4.00
C ASN A 217 11.47 19.72 4.88
N LYS A 218 12.54 19.58 5.67
CA LYS A 218 13.01 20.56 6.67
C LYS A 218 11.96 20.89 7.73
N ASN A 219 11.05 19.96 7.99
CA ASN A 219 10.07 20.05 9.06
C ASN A 219 10.70 19.54 10.37
N TYR A 220 11.63 20.34 10.90
CA TYR A 220 12.50 19.95 12.01
C TYR A 220 11.74 19.68 13.33
N GLU A 221 10.61 20.35 13.55
CA GLU A 221 9.75 20.09 14.72
C GLU A 221 9.18 18.67 14.67
N ASN A 222 8.63 18.26 13.51
CA ASN A 222 8.12 16.92 13.31
C ASN A 222 9.25 15.88 13.32
N THR A 223 10.45 16.25 12.85
CA THR A 223 11.63 15.38 12.93
C THR A 223 12.02 15.11 14.37
N LEU A 224 12.08 16.14 15.23
CA LEU A 224 12.34 15.99 16.67
C LEU A 224 11.27 15.13 17.36
N PHE A 225 10.02 15.35 17.00
CA PHE A 225 8.93 14.54 17.53
C PHE A 225 9.10 13.06 17.14
N ALA A 226 9.42 12.77 15.88
CA ALA A 226 9.66 11.40 15.42
C ALA A 226 10.86 10.75 16.12
N ILE A 227 11.95 11.48 16.33
CA ILE A 227 13.11 10.99 17.12
C ILE A 227 12.68 10.68 18.56
N SER A 228 11.89 11.53 19.20
CA SER A 228 11.42 11.32 20.57
C SER A 228 10.52 10.08 20.69
N GLU A 229 9.68 9.80 19.67
CA GLU A 229 8.86 8.58 19.62
C GLU A 229 9.73 7.33 19.38
N LEU A 230 10.78 7.42 18.57
CA LEU A 230 11.76 6.34 18.41
C LEU A 230 12.51 6.08 19.73
N GLU A 231 12.92 7.12 20.47
CA GLU A 231 13.51 6.97 21.79
C GLU A 231 12.55 6.29 22.79
N ARG A 232 11.25 6.61 22.71
CA ARG A 232 10.21 5.96 23.53
C ARG A 232 10.05 4.46 23.21
N ILE A 233 10.11 4.09 21.93
CA ILE A 233 9.87 2.71 21.48
C ILE A 233 11.11 1.83 21.66
N SER A 234 12.30 2.34 21.30
CA SER A 234 13.54 1.56 21.19
C SER A 234 14.58 1.90 22.24
N GLY A 235 14.31 2.89 23.08
CA GLY A 235 15.28 3.44 24.01
C GLY A 235 16.19 4.51 23.39
N LYS A 236 16.85 5.29 24.25
CA LYS A 236 17.85 6.26 23.80
C LYS A 236 19.10 5.54 23.29
N THR A 237 19.57 5.94 22.12
CA THR A 237 20.83 5.46 21.55
C THR A 237 21.71 6.64 21.18
N THR A 238 23.02 6.45 21.16
CA THR A 238 24.00 7.46 20.72
C THR A 238 23.62 8.05 19.35
N ASN A 239 23.23 7.19 18.40
CA ASN A 239 22.86 7.63 17.06
C ASN A 239 21.63 8.55 17.07
N LEU A 240 20.57 8.20 17.80
CA LEU A 240 19.38 9.06 17.92
C LEU A 240 19.70 10.38 18.62
N THR A 241 20.60 10.37 19.61
CA THR A 241 21.04 11.60 20.29
C THR A 241 21.84 12.50 19.35
N LEU A 242 22.74 11.94 18.56
CA LEU A 242 23.48 12.70 17.53
C LEU A 242 22.55 13.30 16.47
N GLU A 243 21.61 12.52 15.96
CA GLU A 243 20.60 13.02 15.01
C GLU A 243 19.75 14.14 15.63
N LYS A 244 19.30 13.97 16.88
CA LYS A 244 18.52 14.97 17.62
C LYS A 244 19.30 16.27 17.81
N SER A 245 20.58 16.15 18.16
CA SER A 245 21.50 17.29 18.26
C SER A 245 21.66 18.03 16.94
N ALA A 246 21.74 17.30 15.82
CA ALA A 246 21.82 17.90 14.49
C ALA A 246 20.56 18.69 14.14
N VAL A 247 19.38 18.11 14.42
CA VAL A 247 18.10 18.80 14.17
C VAL A 247 17.91 20.02 15.06
N LEU A 248 18.34 19.96 16.33
CA LEU A 248 18.32 21.11 17.23
C LEU A 248 19.23 22.27 16.74
N GLN A 249 20.38 21.94 16.16
CA GLN A 249 21.26 22.94 15.53
C GLN A 249 20.56 23.61 14.34
N GLU A 250 19.89 22.86 13.47
CA GLU A 250 19.12 23.43 12.36
C GLU A 250 18.01 24.37 12.83
N LEU A 251 17.46 24.13 14.02
CA LEU A 251 16.51 25.02 14.71
C LEU A 251 17.18 26.18 15.44
N ASN A 252 18.50 26.30 15.34
CA ASN A 252 19.31 27.28 16.07
C ASN A 252 19.22 27.16 17.62
N ASP A 253 18.88 25.96 18.12
CA ASP A 253 18.80 25.63 19.54
C ASP A 253 20.06 24.89 20.00
N ILE A 254 21.21 25.58 19.90
CA ILE A 254 22.53 25.01 20.16
C ILE A 254 22.67 24.61 21.64
N ASP A 255 22.03 25.34 22.56
CA ASP A 255 22.09 25.06 23.97
C ASP A 255 21.48 23.68 24.31
N ASN A 256 20.32 23.38 23.79
CA ASN A 256 19.71 22.07 23.99
C ASN A 256 20.47 20.97 23.22
N ALA A 257 21.02 21.28 22.04
CA ALA A 257 21.88 20.34 21.31
C ALA A 257 23.10 19.90 22.14
N ILE A 258 23.78 20.85 22.79
CA ILE A 258 24.89 20.57 23.70
C ILE A 258 24.42 19.79 24.91
N LYS A 259 23.35 20.25 25.56
CA LYS A 259 22.83 19.64 26.78
C LYS A 259 22.55 18.15 26.63
N ILE A 260 21.86 17.74 25.57
CA ILE A 260 21.53 16.31 25.34
C ILE A 260 22.75 15.44 25.08
N LEU A 261 23.81 16.00 24.49
CA LEU A 261 25.09 15.30 24.27
C LEU A 261 25.90 15.17 25.56
N VAL A 262 25.93 16.21 26.40
CA VAL A 262 26.58 16.16 27.69
C VAL A 262 25.91 15.15 28.61
N GLU A 263 24.58 15.04 28.58
CA GLU A 263 23.82 14.06 29.38
C GLU A 263 24.19 12.59 29.05
N VAL A 264 24.61 12.29 27.83
CA VAL A 264 24.98 10.92 27.42
C VAL A 264 26.49 10.70 27.35
N HIS A 265 27.28 11.76 27.44
CA HIS A 265 28.73 11.68 27.46
C HIS A 265 29.23 11.00 28.73
N ASP A 266 29.95 9.88 28.60
CA ASP A 266 30.64 9.22 29.70
C ASP A 266 32.11 9.70 29.71
N PRO A 267 32.56 10.39 30.78
CA PRO A 267 33.93 10.84 30.86
C PRO A 267 34.98 9.71 30.90
N TYR A 268 34.53 8.49 31.20
CA TYR A 268 35.42 7.31 31.30
C TYR A 268 35.41 6.42 30.07
N SER A 269 34.43 6.61 29.19
CA SER A 269 34.27 5.86 27.95
C SER A 269 33.71 6.80 26.88
N SER A 270 34.50 7.78 26.48
CA SER A 270 34.06 8.81 25.53
C SER A 270 33.84 8.22 24.15
N GLU A 271 32.65 8.40 23.60
CA GLU A 271 32.38 8.05 22.20
C GLU A 271 32.88 9.18 21.29
N LEU A 272 33.71 8.83 20.30
CA LEU A 272 34.37 9.77 19.38
C LEU A 272 33.37 10.77 18.74
N ASP A 273 32.24 10.26 18.23
CA ASP A 273 31.27 11.10 17.54
C ASP A 273 30.55 12.08 18.46
N ILE A 274 30.28 11.69 19.72
CA ILE A 274 29.74 12.59 20.74
C ILE A 274 30.73 13.72 21.05
N VAL A 275 32.00 13.38 21.28
CA VAL A 275 33.03 14.38 21.62
C VAL A 275 33.26 15.33 20.44
N LYS A 276 33.38 14.81 19.22
CA LYS A 276 33.48 15.63 17.99
C LYS A 276 32.33 16.61 17.87
N ARG A 277 31.13 16.11 18.10
CA ARG A 277 29.91 16.91 17.99
C ARG A 277 29.87 18.01 19.04
N LEU A 278 30.25 17.70 20.27
CA LEU A 278 30.36 18.70 21.37
C LEU A 278 31.37 19.80 21.04
N VAL A 279 32.57 19.44 20.58
CA VAL A 279 33.58 20.41 20.14
C VAL A 279 33.05 21.33 19.06
N SER A 280 32.42 20.75 18.02
CA SER A 280 31.82 21.50 16.89
C SER A 280 30.79 22.53 17.38
N LEU A 281 29.85 22.11 18.27
CA LEU A 281 28.81 23.01 18.82
C LEU A 281 29.35 24.08 19.75
N TYR A 282 30.36 23.78 20.57
CA TYR A 282 31.01 24.78 21.42
C TYR A 282 31.82 25.78 20.58
N LEU A 283 32.49 25.36 19.51
CA LEU A 283 33.15 26.26 18.55
C LEU A 283 32.15 27.18 17.86
N GLU A 284 31.02 26.64 17.40
CA GLU A 284 29.96 27.44 16.79
C GLU A 284 29.37 28.49 17.73
N LYS A 285 29.31 28.15 19.02
CA LYS A 285 28.86 29.05 20.07
C LYS A 285 29.96 30.06 20.55
N GLU A 286 31.14 29.98 19.96
CA GLU A 286 32.32 30.74 20.38
C GLU A 286 32.73 30.50 21.86
N ASN A 287 32.31 29.36 22.42
CA ASN A 287 32.71 28.97 23.77
C ASN A 287 34.01 28.15 23.72
N PHE A 288 35.11 28.84 23.48
CA PHE A 288 36.44 28.22 23.30
C PHE A 288 36.92 27.48 24.55
N LYS A 289 36.49 27.93 25.75
CA LYS A 289 36.85 27.28 27.01
C LYS A 289 36.34 25.83 27.07
N ASP A 290 35.06 25.63 26.83
CA ASP A 290 34.48 24.31 26.90
C ASP A 290 34.87 23.49 25.64
N ALA A 291 35.02 24.12 24.45
CA ALA A 291 35.58 23.49 23.26
C ALA A 291 36.95 22.87 23.54
N THR A 292 37.85 23.57 24.27
CA THR A 292 39.16 23.06 24.65
C THR A 292 39.05 21.80 25.53
N ILE A 293 38.16 21.80 26.53
CA ILE A 293 37.98 20.62 27.41
C ILE A 293 37.66 19.35 26.62
N PHE A 294 36.70 19.44 25.70
CA PHE A 294 36.32 18.29 24.89
C PHE A 294 37.35 17.97 23.79
N ASN A 295 38.03 18.98 23.25
CA ASN A 295 39.07 18.74 22.25
C ASN A 295 40.31 18.07 22.85
N ASP A 296 40.65 18.34 24.11
CA ASP A 296 41.75 17.64 24.82
C ASP A 296 41.44 16.15 24.95
N ILE A 297 40.16 15.74 25.05
CA ILE A 297 39.75 14.33 24.98
C ILE A 297 40.06 13.74 23.61
N LEU A 298 39.74 14.45 22.53
CA LEU A 298 40.05 13.98 21.16
C LEU A 298 41.57 13.80 21.00
N LEU A 299 42.38 14.76 21.38
CA LEU A 299 43.82 14.67 21.23
C LEU A 299 44.45 13.54 22.06
N ARG A 300 43.88 13.28 23.25
CA ARG A 300 44.39 12.23 24.15
C ARG A 300 43.96 10.84 23.78
N GLU A 301 42.66 10.65 23.45
CA GLU A 301 42.09 9.33 23.28
C GLU A 301 42.03 8.90 21.82
N TYR A 302 42.04 9.87 20.90
CA TYR A 302 41.95 9.64 19.45
C TYR A 302 43.07 10.41 18.70
N PRO A 303 44.35 10.17 19.01
CA PRO A 303 45.47 10.95 18.46
C PRO A 303 45.63 10.81 16.92
N ASP A 304 45.07 9.77 16.35
CA ASP A 304 45.06 9.57 14.88
C ASP A 304 43.96 10.37 14.18
N ASP A 305 43.02 10.97 14.92
CA ASP A 305 41.94 11.76 14.34
C ASP A 305 42.38 13.21 14.13
N GLN A 306 42.48 13.60 12.87
CA GLN A 306 42.95 14.92 12.46
C GLN A 306 42.05 16.07 12.95
N SER A 307 40.75 15.80 13.25
CA SER A 307 39.84 16.85 13.68
C SER A 307 40.26 17.49 14.99
N GLY A 308 40.84 16.71 15.93
CA GLY A 308 41.38 17.23 17.19
C GLY A 308 42.45 18.30 16.98
N TYR A 309 43.40 18.08 16.09
CA TYR A 309 44.45 19.03 15.78
C TYR A 309 43.93 20.26 15.04
N ILE A 310 43.01 20.09 14.10
CA ILE A 310 42.36 21.22 13.42
C ILE A 310 41.61 22.11 14.39
N ASN A 311 40.82 21.49 15.26
CA ASN A 311 40.06 22.23 16.31
C ASN A 311 40.99 22.97 17.26
N ALA A 312 42.11 22.33 17.71
CA ALA A 312 43.11 22.98 18.57
C ALA A 312 43.72 24.21 17.89
N ALA A 313 44.03 24.11 16.59
CA ALA A 313 44.51 25.23 15.83
C ALA A 313 43.49 26.39 15.75
N ILE A 314 42.20 26.08 15.53
CA ILE A 314 41.12 27.07 15.50
C ILE A 314 41.01 27.76 16.87
N ILE A 315 41.02 26.97 17.95
CA ILE A 315 40.95 27.50 19.34
C ILE A 315 42.15 28.42 19.62
N SER A 316 43.37 27.99 19.25
CA SER A 316 44.57 28.79 19.50
C SER A 316 44.55 30.10 18.70
N LEU A 317 44.06 30.11 17.46
CA LEU A 317 43.87 31.33 16.66
C LEU A 317 42.90 32.31 17.32
N ASN A 318 41.78 31.81 17.89
CA ASN A 318 40.80 32.65 18.55
C ASN A 318 41.28 33.16 19.93
N ASN A 319 42.29 32.51 20.52
CA ASN A 319 42.96 32.91 21.73
C ASN A 319 44.21 33.80 21.47
N ASP A 320 44.32 34.39 20.29
CA ASP A 320 45.45 35.22 19.86
C ASP A 320 46.82 34.51 19.96
N SER A 321 46.86 33.19 19.75
CA SER A 321 48.08 32.36 19.83
C SER A 321 48.41 31.68 18.49
N PRO A 322 48.74 32.44 17.41
CA PRO A 322 48.96 31.88 16.07
C PRO A 322 50.18 30.95 15.99
N GLU A 323 51.18 31.14 16.83
CA GLU A 323 52.36 30.27 16.88
C GLU A 323 52.00 28.87 17.38
N GLU A 324 51.12 28.77 18.34
CA GLU A 324 50.58 27.50 18.85
C GLU A 324 49.70 26.81 17.80
N ALA A 325 48.85 27.55 17.11
CA ALA A 325 48.06 27.02 16.01
C ALA A 325 48.91 26.35 14.94
N ILE A 326 50.05 26.96 14.57
CA ILE A 326 50.99 26.38 13.59
C ILE A 326 51.58 25.07 14.11
N THR A 327 51.78 24.91 15.44
CA THR A 327 52.33 23.65 15.97
C THR A 327 51.37 22.47 15.78
N TYR A 328 50.06 22.70 15.92
CA TYR A 328 49.06 21.65 15.70
C TYR A 328 48.89 21.24 14.22
N LEU A 329 49.19 22.14 13.30
CA LEU A 329 49.01 21.87 11.85
C LEU A 329 50.30 21.37 11.18
N LYS A 330 51.44 21.24 11.88
CA LYS A 330 52.63 20.61 11.30
C LYS A 330 52.44 19.12 11.20
N PRO A 331 52.77 18.50 10.03
CA PRO A 331 52.75 17.06 9.93
C PRO A 331 53.72 16.45 10.94
N ASN A 332 53.26 15.52 11.74
CA ASN A 332 54.10 14.67 12.58
C ASN A 332 54.90 13.66 11.72
#